data_0ce6424d39c608d9e57ddabfcb02dd09
#
_entry.id   0ce6424d39c608d9e57ddabfcb02dd09
#
_cell.length_a   1.000
_cell.length_b   1.000
_cell.length_c   1.000
_cell.angle_alpha   90.00
_cell.angle_beta   90.00
_cell.angle_gamma   90.00
#
_symmetry.space_group_name_H-M   'P 1'
#
loop_
_entity.id
_entity.type
_entity.pdbx_description
1 polymer ?
#
loop_
_entity_poly.entity_id
_entity_poly.type
_entity_poly.pdbx_seq_one_letter_code
_entity_poly.pdbx_strand_id
1 'polypeptide(L)'
;STEAEESFKKAIAIQPDFADAFINLGLTLRELDRLDEAEVNHSRAVVLKPDYAEAHNNLANTLKELGRLEEAGVSYTQAIVLKPNYAEAHSNLGMTLQELGRLDEAEASYRQAIVLETDYAAVYNNLGTILLNEGRLEEALAHYDEAIKHQVDYSQAYSNKNLCLNFLPNWSSLFIYQQHLEFEKQFGGLKIRVPLMVKVNKGSGERLRIGYVSGDFRSHSVAYFFEPLLQHHNANVVETFCYYNHKLVDDVTDRLRAASEHWQPIFDMSHANVVDLIIADKI
;
A
#
# COMPACT_ATOMS: atom_id res chain seq x y z
N SER A 1 -0.92 -18.55 -17.84
CA SER A 1 0.02 -19.65 -18.12
C SER A 1 0.36 -19.69 -19.61
N THR A 2 1.53 -20.23 -20.01
CA THR A 2 1.97 -20.35 -21.40
C THR A 2 0.98 -21.12 -22.28
N GLU A 3 0.30 -22.13 -21.74
CA GLU A 3 -0.74 -22.90 -22.45
C GLU A 3 -1.97 -22.04 -22.79
N ALA A 4 -2.39 -21.15 -21.90
CA ALA A 4 -3.49 -20.22 -22.16
C ALA A 4 -3.13 -19.24 -23.28
N GLU A 5 -1.91 -18.69 -23.26
CA GLU A 5 -1.38 -17.80 -24.30
C GLU A 5 -1.43 -18.47 -25.68
N GLU A 6 -0.91 -19.72 -25.79
CA GLU A 6 -0.95 -20.46 -27.06
C GLU A 6 -2.38 -20.75 -27.53
N SER A 7 -3.29 -21.04 -26.61
CA SER A 7 -4.68 -21.31 -26.95
C SER A 7 -5.39 -20.08 -27.50
N PHE A 8 -5.18 -18.89 -26.89
CA PHE A 8 -5.76 -17.64 -27.40
C PHE A 8 -5.13 -17.22 -28.74
N LYS A 9 -3.81 -17.40 -28.93
CA LYS A 9 -3.16 -17.17 -30.21
C LYS A 9 -3.71 -18.06 -31.33
N LYS A 10 -4.00 -19.33 -31.05
CA LYS A 10 -4.67 -20.22 -32.00
C LYS A 10 -6.10 -19.78 -32.31
N ALA A 11 -6.85 -19.34 -31.29
CA ALA A 11 -8.20 -18.80 -31.51
C ALA A 11 -8.19 -17.57 -32.42
N ILE A 12 -7.27 -16.64 -32.20
CA ILE A 12 -7.07 -15.45 -33.03
C ILE A 12 -6.64 -15.81 -34.47
N ALA A 13 -5.80 -16.83 -34.61
CA ALA A 13 -5.39 -17.29 -35.93
C ALA A 13 -6.56 -17.90 -36.74
N ILE A 14 -7.50 -18.55 -36.06
CA ILE A 14 -8.72 -19.11 -36.65
C ILE A 14 -9.74 -18.01 -36.95
N GLN A 15 -9.93 -17.09 -36.01
CA GLN A 15 -10.89 -15.98 -36.11
C GLN A 15 -10.20 -14.65 -35.72
N PRO A 16 -9.64 -13.90 -36.72
CA PRO A 16 -8.88 -12.67 -36.48
C PRO A 16 -9.70 -11.46 -35.99
N ASP A 17 -11.01 -11.56 -35.94
CA ASP A 17 -11.95 -10.56 -35.43
C ASP A 17 -12.57 -10.94 -34.06
N PHE A 18 -12.02 -11.96 -33.40
CA PHE A 18 -12.52 -12.45 -32.12
C PHE A 18 -12.03 -11.57 -30.96
N ALA A 19 -12.77 -10.48 -30.66
CA ALA A 19 -12.40 -9.50 -29.63
C ALA A 19 -12.14 -10.13 -28.24
N ASP A 20 -12.97 -11.11 -27.82
CA ASP A 20 -12.80 -11.76 -26.50
C ASP A 20 -11.49 -12.56 -26.40
N ALA A 21 -11.00 -13.13 -27.53
CA ALA A 21 -9.70 -13.81 -27.52
C ALA A 21 -8.53 -12.80 -27.32
N PHE A 22 -8.62 -11.61 -27.90
CA PHE A 22 -7.66 -10.54 -27.67
C PHE A 22 -7.70 -10.05 -26.22
N ILE A 23 -8.88 -9.88 -25.62
CA ILE A 23 -9.00 -9.51 -24.20
C ILE A 23 -8.32 -10.55 -23.32
N ASN A 24 -8.65 -11.83 -23.51
CA ASN A 24 -8.10 -12.91 -22.67
C ASN A 24 -6.59 -13.11 -22.88
N LEU A 25 -6.09 -12.89 -24.10
CA LEU A 25 -4.66 -12.87 -24.36
C LEU A 25 -3.99 -11.69 -23.64
N GLY A 26 -4.58 -10.50 -23.71
CA GLY A 26 -4.10 -9.32 -23.00
C GLY A 26 -4.06 -9.52 -21.48
N LEU A 27 -5.10 -10.08 -20.88
CA LEU A 27 -5.13 -10.42 -19.47
C LEU A 27 -4.03 -11.42 -19.09
N THR A 28 -3.83 -12.47 -19.90
CA THR A 28 -2.77 -13.46 -19.70
C THR A 28 -1.37 -12.82 -19.79
N LEU A 29 -1.17 -11.90 -20.72
CA LEU A 29 0.10 -11.19 -20.90
C LEU A 29 0.37 -10.24 -19.74
N ARG A 30 -0.67 -9.56 -19.22
CA ARG A 30 -0.58 -8.71 -18.03
C ARG A 30 -0.18 -9.51 -16.79
N GLU A 31 -0.77 -10.69 -16.57
CA GLU A 31 -0.36 -11.62 -15.50
C GLU A 31 1.11 -12.08 -15.62
N LEU A 32 1.66 -12.06 -16.83
CA LEU A 32 3.07 -12.40 -17.09
C LEU A 32 4.00 -11.16 -17.09
N ASP A 33 3.50 -10.00 -16.65
CA ASP A 33 4.23 -8.71 -16.63
C ASP A 33 4.72 -8.24 -18.02
N ARG A 34 4.02 -8.67 -19.09
CA ARG A 34 4.28 -8.29 -20.48
C ARG A 34 3.30 -7.20 -20.90
N LEU A 35 3.42 -6.03 -20.26
CA LEU A 35 2.41 -4.96 -20.34
C LEU A 35 2.28 -4.34 -21.72
N ASP A 36 3.38 -4.12 -22.45
CA ASP A 36 3.32 -3.56 -23.82
C ASP A 36 2.55 -4.48 -24.79
N GLU A 37 2.75 -5.79 -24.65
CA GLU A 37 2.03 -6.75 -25.48
C GLU A 37 0.55 -6.85 -25.06
N ALA A 38 0.26 -6.73 -23.78
CA ALA A 38 -1.10 -6.68 -23.27
C ALA A 38 -1.85 -5.45 -23.81
N GLU A 39 -1.21 -4.28 -23.83
CA GLU A 39 -1.76 -3.05 -24.41
C GLU A 39 -2.15 -3.24 -25.90
N VAL A 40 -1.26 -3.83 -26.69
CA VAL A 40 -1.54 -4.09 -28.11
C VAL A 40 -2.78 -4.96 -28.29
N ASN A 41 -2.92 -6.00 -27.46
CA ASN A 41 -4.07 -6.91 -27.54
C ASN A 41 -5.36 -6.25 -27.05
N HIS A 42 -5.35 -5.53 -25.93
CA HIS A 42 -6.53 -4.82 -25.44
C HIS A 42 -6.95 -3.70 -26.42
N SER A 43 -6.01 -2.95 -26.98
CA SER A 43 -6.28 -1.95 -28.04
C SER A 43 -6.90 -2.58 -29.26
N ARG A 44 -6.45 -3.78 -29.67
CA ARG A 44 -7.05 -4.51 -30.78
C ARG A 44 -8.48 -4.94 -30.48
N ALA A 45 -8.77 -5.37 -29.27
CA ALA A 45 -10.14 -5.71 -28.86
C ALA A 45 -11.07 -4.49 -28.91
N VAL A 46 -10.61 -3.31 -28.45
CA VAL A 46 -11.36 -2.04 -28.55
C VAL A 46 -11.63 -1.66 -30.02
N VAL A 47 -10.66 -1.83 -30.91
CA VAL A 47 -10.86 -1.55 -32.35
C VAL A 47 -11.87 -2.50 -32.99
N LEU A 48 -11.86 -3.78 -32.61
CA LEU A 48 -12.78 -4.79 -33.13
C LEU A 48 -14.20 -4.62 -32.59
N LYS A 49 -14.33 -4.15 -31.35
CA LYS A 49 -15.63 -4.00 -30.68
C LYS A 49 -15.62 -2.71 -29.82
N PRO A 50 -15.82 -1.53 -30.46
CA PRO A 50 -15.70 -0.24 -29.80
C PRO A 50 -16.76 0.02 -28.71
N ASP A 51 -17.85 -0.72 -28.70
CA ASP A 51 -18.94 -0.66 -27.71
C ASP A 51 -18.78 -1.65 -26.56
N TYR A 52 -17.61 -2.27 -26.43
CA TYR A 52 -17.35 -3.27 -25.39
C TYR A 52 -16.72 -2.63 -24.15
N ALA A 53 -17.54 -2.32 -23.15
CA ALA A 53 -17.10 -1.63 -21.93
C ALA A 53 -15.93 -2.35 -21.21
N GLU A 54 -15.98 -3.68 -21.16
CA GLU A 54 -14.95 -4.51 -20.53
C GLU A 54 -13.59 -4.40 -21.27
N ALA A 55 -13.60 -4.23 -22.60
CA ALA A 55 -12.36 -4.03 -23.38
C ALA A 55 -11.70 -2.70 -23.01
N HIS A 56 -12.49 -1.62 -22.88
CA HIS A 56 -12.01 -0.32 -22.45
C HIS A 56 -11.47 -0.35 -21.01
N ASN A 57 -12.17 -1.02 -20.08
CA ASN A 57 -11.70 -1.18 -18.71
C ASN A 57 -10.37 -1.96 -18.64
N ASN A 58 -10.22 -3.04 -19.40
CA ASN A 58 -8.99 -3.83 -19.43
C ASN A 58 -7.82 -3.08 -20.07
N LEU A 59 -8.07 -2.29 -21.13
CA LEU A 59 -7.07 -1.39 -21.71
C LEU A 59 -6.62 -0.36 -20.66
N ALA A 60 -7.59 0.25 -19.95
CA ALA A 60 -7.31 1.23 -18.90
C ALA A 60 -6.48 0.64 -17.76
N ASN A 61 -6.78 -0.58 -17.31
CA ASN A 61 -5.99 -1.29 -16.30
C ASN A 61 -4.54 -1.45 -16.74
N THR A 62 -4.32 -1.85 -18.01
CA THR A 62 -2.96 -2.02 -18.57
C THR A 62 -2.22 -0.68 -18.69
N LEU A 63 -2.89 0.37 -19.16
CA LEU A 63 -2.33 1.72 -19.26
C LEU A 63 -1.94 2.28 -17.88
N LYS A 64 -2.76 2.01 -16.86
CA LYS A 64 -2.46 2.40 -15.48
C LYS A 64 -1.18 1.69 -14.97
N GLU A 65 -1.05 0.38 -15.19
CA GLU A 65 0.14 -0.38 -14.82
C GLU A 65 1.40 0.09 -15.58
N LEU A 66 1.25 0.61 -16.81
CA LEU A 66 2.31 1.28 -17.59
C LEU A 66 2.61 2.72 -17.09
N GLY A 67 1.89 3.24 -16.09
CA GLY A 67 2.05 4.60 -15.57
C GLY A 67 1.43 5.69 -16.46
N ARG A 68 0.67 5.33 -17.48
CA ARG A 68 -0.01 6.24 -18.42
C ARG A 68 -1.40 6.62 -17.89
N LEU A 69 -1.41 7.32 -16.75
CA LEU A 69 -2.61 7.55 -15.94
C LEU A 69 -3.69 8.37 -16.66
N GLU A 70 -3.33 9.40 -17.43
CA GLU A 70 -4.30 10.21 -18.17
C GLU A 70 -5.02 9.38 -19.24
N GLU A 71 -4.30 8.53 -19.96
CA GLU A 71 -4.88 7.66 -20.99
C GLU A 71 -5.74 6.56 -20.37
N ALA A 72 -5.32 6.04 -19.22
CA ALA A 72 -6.13 5.12 -18.42
C ALA A 72 -7.46 5.78 -18.01
N GLY A 73 -7.42 7.03 -17.51
CA GLY A 73 -8.61 7.78 -17.13
C GLY A 73 -9.60 7.97 -18.28
N VAL A 74 -9.10 8.26 -19.49
CA VAL A 74 -9.94 8.35 -20.69
C VAL A 74 -10.60 7.00 -21.00
N SER A 75 -9.85 5.91 -20.94
CA SER A 75 -10.36 4.56 -21.24
C SER A 75 -11.38 4.08 -20.21
N TYR A 76 -11.17 4.33 -18.90
CA TYR A 76 -12.18 4.06 -17.87
C TYR A 76 -13.46 4.89 -18.08
N THR A 77 -13.31 6.17 -18.41
CA THR A 77 -14.46 7.04 -18.71
C THR A 77 -15.28 6.49 -19.87
N GLN A 78 -14.62 5.99 -20.92
CA GLN A 78 -15.31 5.36 -22.03
C GLN A 78 -16.03 4.07 -21.61
N ALA A 79 -15.42 3.25 -20.77
CA ALA A 79 -16.07 2.05 -20.21
C ALA A 79 -17.35 2.42 -19.43
N ILE A 80 -17.29 3.49 -18.64
CA ILE A 80 -18.44 4.01 -17.86
C ILE A 80 -19.53 4.58 -18.79
N VAL A 81 -19.17 5.29 -19.87
CA VAL A 81 -20.13 5.79 -20.84
C VAL A 81 -20.90 4.63 -21.51
N LEU A 82 -20.22 3.54 -21.83
CA LEU A 82 -20.82 2.35 -22.41
C LEU A 82 -21.63 1.53 -21.41
N LYS A 83 -21.19 1.50 -20.16
CA LYS A 83 -21.84 0.74 -19.07
C LYS A 83 -21.86 1.59 -17.79
N PRO A 84 -22.86 2.48 -17.62
CA PRO A 84 -22.92 3.41 -16.50
C PRO A 84 -22.97 2.75 -15.10
N ASN A 85 -23.39 1.50 -15.01
CA ASN A 85 -23.45 0.71 -13.77
C ASN A 85 -22.23 -0.20 -13.58
N TYR A 86 -21.08 0.17 -14.15
CA TYR A 86 -19.85 -0.60 -14.02
C TYR A 86 -19.06 -0.15 -12.77
N ALA A 87 -19.40 -0.70 -11.59
CA ALA A 87 -18.82 -0.33 -10.30
C ALA A 87 -17.30 -0.41 -10.29
N GLU A 88 -16.71 -1.48 -10.87
CA GLU A 88 -15.25 -1.66 -10.97
C GLU A 88 -14.59 -0.52 -11.77
N ALA A 89 -15.19 -0.11 -12.92
CA ALA A 89 -14.64 0.98 -13.71
C ALA A 89 -14.67 2.33 -12.96
N HIS A 90 -15.75 2.61 -12.22
CA HIS A 90 -15.82 3.77 -11.33
C HIS A 90 -14.77 3.73 -10.24
N SER A 91 -14.55 2.57 -9.60
CA SER A 91 -13.51 2.38 -8.58
C SER A 91 -12.10 2.61 -9.16
N ASN A 92 -11.81 2.01 -10.31
CA ASN A 92 -10.52 2.12 -10.98
C ASN A 92 -10.24 3.54 -11.48
N LEU A 93 -11.28 4.24 -11.99
CA LEU A 93 -11.18 5.65 -12.34
C LEU A 93 -10.87 6.50 -11.09
N GLY A 94 -11.55 6.23 -9.97
CA GLY A 94 -11.29 6.91 -8.70
C GLY A 94 -9.83 6.76 -8.26
N MET A 95 -9.26 5.55 -8.32
CA MET A 95 -7.85 5.31 -8.00
C MET A 95 -6.92 6.08 -8.95
N THR A 96 -7.20 6.05 -10.25
CA THR A 96 -6.40 6.75 -11.25
C THR A 96 -6.42 8.27 -11.05
N LEU A 97 -7.60 8.84 -10.77
CA LEU A 97 -7.77 10.26 -10.48
C LEU A 97 -7.07 10.67 -9.17
N GLN A 98 -7.09 9.81 -8.16
CA GLN A 98 -6.36 10.03 -6.91
C GLN A 98 -4.84 10.07 -7.15
N GLU A 99 -4.29 9.15 -7.95
CA GLU A 99 -2.88 9.15 -8.34
C GLU A 99 -2.49 10.41 -9.16
N LEU A 100 -3.43 10.96 -9.95
CA LEU A 100 -3.28 12.23 -10.68
C LEU A 100 -3.46 13.47 -9.77
N GLY A 101 -3.82 13.32 -8.50
CA GLY A 101 -4.09 14.41 -7.58
C GLY A 101 -5.45 15.11 -7.81
N ARG A 102 -6.32 14.55 -8.64
CA ARG A 102 -7.68 15.07 -8.94
C ARG A 102 -8.69 14.56 -7.91
N LEU A 103 -8.53 15.02 -6.65
CA LEU A 103 -9.19 14.40 -5.49
C LEU A 103 -10.71 14.53 -5.51
N ASP A 104 -11.26 15.67 -5.90
CA ASP A 104 -12.72 15.88 -5.99
C ASP A 104 -13.39 14.90 -6.97
N GLU A 105 -12.74 14.67 -8.12
CA GLU A 105 -13.24 13.77 -9.14
C GLU A 105 -13.07 12.30 -8.71
N ALA A 106 -12.01 11.99 -7.98
CA ALA A 106 -11.79 10.68 -7.39
C ALA A 106 -12.87 10.38 -6.34
N GLU A 107 -13.19 11.34 -5.45
CA GLU A 107 -14.28 11.22 -4.48
C GLU A 107 -15.60 10.91 -5.18
N ALA A 108 -15.95 11.68 -6.23
CA ALA A 108 -17.19 11.47 -6.99
C ALA A 108 -17.25 10.07 -7.60
N SER A 109 -16.14 9.58 -8.16
CA SER A 109 -16.03 8.25 -8.76
C SER A 109 -16.19 7.14 -7.73
N TYR A 110 -15.54 7.25 -6.56
CA TYR A 110 -15.70 6.29 -5.46
C TYR A 110 -17.12 6.27 -4.91
N ARG A 111 -17.76 7.43 -4.71
CA ARG A 111 -19.16 7.51 -4.26
C ARG A 111 -20.10 6.81 -5.24
N GLN A 112 -19.86 6.97 -6.55
CA GLN A 112 -20.66 6.27 -7.56
C GLN A 112 -20.42 4.75 -7.51
N ALA A 113 -19.19 4.30 -7.32
CA ALA A 113 -18.88 2.87 -7.15
C ALA A 113 -19.64 2.26 -5.95
N ILE A 114 -19.65 2.97 -4.80
CA ILE A 114 -20.39 2.55 -3.60
C ILE A 114 -21.91 2.48 -3.82
N VAL A 115 -22.48 3.42 -4.59
CA VAL A 115 -23.91 3.39 -4.93
C VAL A 115 -24.25 2.15 -5.78
N LEU A 116 -23.34 1.74 -6.65
CA LEU A 116 -23.53 0.59 -7.54
C LEU A 116 -23.25 -0.74 -6.84
N GLU A 117 -22.30 -0.78 -5.93
CA GLU A 117 -21.87 -1.96 -5.17
C GLU A 117 -21.60 -1.57 -3.72
N THR A 118 -22.60 -1.83 -2.87
CA THR A 118 -22.63 -1.32 -1.48
C THR A 118 -21.71 -2.07 -0.51
N ASP A 119 -21.16 -3.22 -0.90
CA ASP A 119 -20.26 -4.05 -0.10
C ASP A 119 -18.79 -3.98 -0.55
N TYR A 120 -18.44 -2.95 -1.32
CA TYR A 120 -17.09 -2.76 -1.90
C TYR A 120 -16.10 -2.18 -0.88
N ALA A 121 -15.62 -3.01 0.05
CA ALA A 121 -14.76 -2.61 1.17
C ALA A 121 -13.54 -1.75 0.75
N ALA A 122 -12.88 -2.11 -0.36
CA ALA A 122 -11.71 -1.37 -0.84
C ALA A 122 -12.04 0.08 -1.23
N VAL A 123 -13.23 0.31 -1.82
CA VAL A 123 -13.65 1.65 -2.23
C VAL A 123 -13.97 2.52 -1.01
N TYR A 124 -14.61 1.95 0.00
CA TYR A 124 -14.81 2.65 1.27
C TYR A 124 -13.48 3.07 1.91
N ASN A 125 -12.50 2.18 1.96
CA ASN A 125 -11.18 2.50 2.48
C ASN A 125 -10.48 3.62 1.68
N ASN A 126 -10.55 3.57 0.35
CA ASN A 126 -9.92 4.57 -0.52
C ASN A 126 -10.60 5.95 -0.38
N LEU A 127 -11.94 5.97 -0.32
CA LEU A 127 -12.69 7.20 -0.06
C LEU A 127 -12.35 7.76 1.33
N GLY A 128 -12.28 6.91 2.36
CA GLY A 128 -11.83 7.31 3.69
C GLY A 128 -10.44 7.96 3.67
N THR A 129 -9.53 7.46 2.82
CA THR A 129 -8.18 8.01 2.69
C THR A 129 -8.18 9.41 2.05
N ILE A 130 -9.01 9.65 1.03
CA ILE A 130 -9.18 11.01 0.47
C ILE A 130 -9.69 11.95 1.56
N LEU A 131 -10.77 11.58 2.25
CA LEU A 131 -11.40 12.39 3.28
C LEU A 131 -10.46 12.69 4.46
N LEU A 132 -9.62 11.72 4.85
CA LEU A 132 -8.56 11.93 5.85
C LEU A 132 -7.56 13.00 5.40
N ASN A 133 -7.11 12.94 4.16
CA ASN A 133 -6.16 13.90 3.59
C ASN A 133 -6.76 15.31 3.48
N GLU A 134 -8.06 15.42 3.30
CA GLU A 134 -8.82 16.68 3.30
C GLU A 134 -9.14 17.20 4.72
N GLY A 135 -8.82 16.45 5.76
CA GLY A 135 -9.14 16.78 7.14
C GLY A 135 -10.60 16.54 7.53
N ARG A 136 -11.39 15.85 6.73
CA ARG A 136 -12.79 15.43 6.98
C ARG A 136 -12.80 14.15 7.82
N LEU A 137 -12.30 14.25 9.05
CA LEU A 137 -11.88 13.11 9.86
C LEU A 137 -13.04 12.21 10.29
N GLU A 138 -14.19 12.79 10.66
CA GLU A 138 -15.37 12.02 11.07
C GLU A 138 -15.98 11.23 9.90
N GLU A 139 -15.99 11.83 8.70
CA GLU A 139 -16.43 11.14 7.49
C GLU A 139 -15.46 10.01 7.12
N ALA A 140 -14.15 10.29 7.19
CA ALA A 140 -13.12 9.28 6.95
C ALA A 140 -13.29 8.07 7.88
N LEU A 141 -13.49 8.34 9.19
CA LEU A 141 -13.72 7.30 10.20
C LEU A 141 -14.93 6.43 9.85
N ALA A 142 -16.05 7.05 9.47
CA ALA A 142 -17.27 6.35 9.10
C ALA A 142 -17.04 5.42 7.88
N HIS A 143 -16.28 5.88 6.89
CA HIS A 143 -15.95 5.07 5.71
C HIS A 143 -14.99 3.91 6.03
N TYR A 144 -14.02 4.10 6.92
CA TYR A 144 -13.18 2.98 7.39
C TYR A 144 -13.99 1.95 8.18
N ASP A 145 -14.97 2.38 8.97
CA ASP A 145 -15.88 1.47 9.69
C ASP A 145 -16.75 0.65 8.71
N GLU A 146 -17.27 1.26 7.64
CA GLU A 146 -17.99 0.51 6.61
C GLU A 146 -17.05 -0.47 5.86
N ALA A 147 -15.81 -0.07 5.54
CA ALA A 147 -14.83 -0.98 4.94
C ALA A 147 -14.58 -2.22 5.81
N ILE A 148 -14.39 -2.03 7.12
CA ILE A 148 -14.18 -3.11 8.09
C ILE A 148 -15.43 -3.99 8.25
N LYS A 149 -16.62 -3.41 8.23
CA LYS A 149 -17.89 -4.13 8.31
C LYS A 149 -18.09 -5.07 7.12
N HIS A 150 -17.73 -4.64 5.92
CA HIS A 150 -17.82 -5.45 4.69
C HIS A 150 -16.69 -6.46 4.56
N GLN A 151 -15.50 -6.15 5.09
CA GLN A 151 -14.35 -7.06 5.10
C GLN A 151 -13.64 -7.02 6.47
N VAL A 152 -13.98 -7.95 7.34
CA VAL A 152 -13.52 -7.98 8.74
C VAL A 152 -12.01 -8.21 8.89
N ASP A 153 -11.36 -8.82 7.91
CA ASP A 153 -9.92 -9.08 7.88
C ASP A 153 -9.13 -8.03 7.06
N TYR A 154 -9.74 -6.87 6.76
CA TYR A 154 -9.10 -5.82 5.99
C TYR A 154 -8.14 -4.97 6.85
N SER A 155 -6.93 -5.48 7.05
CA SER A 155 -5.90 -4.86 7.91
C SER A 155 -5.59 -3.40 7.56
N GLN A 156 -5.62 -3.04 6.26
CA GLN A 156 -5.37 -1.66 5.82
C GLN A 156 -6.44 -0.69 6.33
N ALA A 157 -7.71 -1.07 6.29
CA ALA A 157 -8.80 -0.23 6.79
C ALA A 157 -8.70 -0.02 8.33
N TYR A 158 -8.34 -1.05 9.08
CA TYR A 158 -8.07 -0.91 10.52
C TYR A 158 -6.87 0.01 10.79
N SER A 159 -5.79 -0.12 10.01
CA SER A 159 -4.61 0.74 10.15
C SER A 159 -4.94 2.20 9.88
N ASN A 160 -5.67 2.47 8.79
CA ASN A 160 -6.11 3.81 8.41
C ASN A 160 -7.10 4.40 9.43
N LYS A 161 -8.04 3.59 9.95
CA LYS A 161 -8.93 3.98 11.04
C LYS A 161 -8.14 4.39 12.28
N ASN A 162 -7.17 3.58 12.70
CA ASN A 162 -6.34 3.88 13.87
C ASN A 162 -5.51 5.15 13.66
N LEU A 163 -4.99 5.38 12.46
CA LEU A 163 -4.33 6.64 12.10
C LEU A 163 -5.30 7.83 12.24
N CYS A 164 -6.51 7.71 11.69
CA CYS A 164 -7.54 8.76 11.76
C CYS A 164 -7.90 9.12 13.21
N LEU A 165 -8.06 8.13 14.08
CA LEU A 165 -8.38 8.33 15.50
C LEU A 165 -7.35 9.19 16.23
N ASN A 166 -6.07 9.17 15.85
CA ASN A 166 -5.03 10.00 16.46
C ASN A 166 -5.20 11.50 16.16
N PHE A 167 -5.93 11.87 15.12
CA PHE A 167 -6.19 13.27 14.75
C PHE A 167 -7.52 13.81 15.33
N LEU A 168 -8.37 12.94 15.88
CA LEU A 168 -9.66 13.32 16.44
C LEU A 168 -9.54 13.69 17.92
N PRO A 169 -9.91 14.93 18.31
CA PRO A 169 -9.70 15.43 19.67
C PRO A 169 -10.63 14.80 20.72
N ASN A 170 -11.71 14.16 20.28
CA ASN A 170 -12.80 13.72 21.16
C ASN A 170 -12.58 12.31 21.76
N TRP A 171 -11.51 11.62 21.40
CA TRP A 171 -11.21 10.28 21.90
C TRP A 171 -10.14 10.29 22.98
N SER A 172 -10.37 9.55 24.06
CA SER A 172 -9.35 9.42 25.10
C SER A 172 -8.15 8.62 24.62
N SER A 173 -6.95 8.95 25.11
CA SER A 173 -5.72 8.19 24.80
C SER A 173 -5.86 6.70 25.15
N LEU A 174 -6.64 6.37 26.20
CA LEU A 174 -6.92 4.99 26.58
C LEU A 174 -7.75 4.26 25.51
N PHE A 175 -8.76 4.92 24.94
CA PHE A 175 -9.58 4.33 23.87
C PHE A 175 -8.72 4.09 22.61
N ILE A 176 -7.93 5.08 22.18
CA ILE A 176 -7.04 4.96 21.03
C ILE A 176 -6.06 3.79 21.25
N TYR A 177 -5.45 3.71 22.43
CA TYR A 177 -4.56 2.60 22.79
C TYR A 177 -5.26 1.23 22.69
N GLN A 178 -6.52 1.14 23.17
CA GLN A 178 -7.30 -0.10 23.06
C GLN A 178 -7.53 -0.51 21.60
N GLN A 179 -7.84 0.45 20.71
CA GLN A 179 -8.01 0.16 19.28
C GLN A 179 -6.72 -0.37 18.62
N HIS A 180 -5.56 0.16 18.99
CA HIS A 180 -4.27 -0.37 18.55
C HIS A 180 -3.99 -1.78 19.09
N LEU A 181 -4.36 -2.07 20.33
CA LEU A 181 -4.24 -3.42 20.91
C LEU A 181 -5.18 -4.44 20.21
N GLU A 182 -6.38 -4.02 19.83
CA GLU A 182 -7.31 -4.88 19.08
C GLU A 182 -6.74 -5.20 17.70
N PHE A 183 -6.18 -4.20 17.00
CA PHE A 183 -5.48 -4.38 15.74
C PHE A 183 -4.33 -5.40 15.88
N GLU A 184 -3.49 -5.25 16.91
CA GLU A 184 -2.37 -6.16 17.15
C GLU A 184 -2.85 -7.61 17.40
N LYS A 185 -3.92 -7.78 18.19
CA LYS A 185 -4.50 -9.10 18.46
C LYS A 185 -5.02 -9.79 17.20
N GLN A 186 -5.60 -9.01 16.29
CA GLN A 186 -6.24 -9.53 15.09
C GLN A 186 -5.22 -9.79 13.97
N PHE A 187 -4.26 -8.88 13.76
CA PHE A 187 -3.35 -8.87 12.63
C PHE A 187 -1.88 -9.08 13.00
N GLY A 188 -1.54 -8.93 14.27
CA GLY A 188 -0.20 -9.17 14.80
C GLY A 188 0.16 -10.64 14.76
N GLY A 189 0.32 -11.19 13.55
CA GLY A 189 0.56 -12.62 13.28
C GLY A 189 1.95 -13.13 13.67
N LEU A 190 2.83 -12.27 14.11
CA LEU A 190 4.11 -12.62 14.70
C LEU A 190 3.92 -12.77 16.21
N LYS A 191 3.48 -13.95 16.66
CA LYS A 191 3.80 -14.42 18.01
C LYS A 191 5.32 -14.65 18.08
N ILE A 192 6.09 -13.62 17.82
CA ILE A 192 7.46 -13.57 18.30
C ILE A 192 7.28 -13.47 19.82
N ARG A 193 7.25 -14.63 20.47
CA ARG A 193 7.62 -14.70 21.87
C ARG A 193 9.11 -14.39 21.93
N VAL A 194 9.45 -13.14 21.66
CA VAL A 194 10.68 -12.61 22.24
C VAL A 194 10.38 -12.69 23.72
N PRO A 195 11.10 -13.53 24.49
CA PRO A 195 11.00 -13.40 25.93
C PRO A 195 11.36 -11.95 26.21
N LEU A 196 10.41 -11.14 26.65
CA LEU A 196 10.67 -9.84 27.24
C LEU A 196 11.42 -10.08 28.55
N MET A 197 12.59 -10.67 28.45
CA MET A 197 13.58 -10.80 29.48
C MET A 197 14.54 -9.63 29.36
N VAL A 198 14.03 -8.42 29.25
CA VAL A 198 14.82 -7.26 29.69
C VAL A 198 14.81 -7.33 31.21
N LYS A 199 15.58 -8.23 31.76
CA LYS A 199 16.12 -8.03 33.11
C LYS A 199 17.04 -6.83 32.99
N VAL A 200 16.48 -5.65 33.14
CA VAL A 200 17.31 -4.48 33.51
C VAL A 200 17.90 -4.83 34.87
N ASN A 201 19.06 -5.48 34.84
CA ASN A 201 19.85 -5.68 36.06
C ASN A 201 20.34 -4.29 36.46
N LYS A 202 19.52 -3.62 37.31
CA LYS A 202 19.96 -2.43 38.01
C LYS A 202 21.17 -2.85 38.93
N GLY A 203 22.38 -2.81 38.36
CA GLY A 203 23.57 -3.11 39.14
C GLY A 203 24.76 -3.73 38.38
N SER A 204 24.61 -4.13 37.09
CA SER A 204 25.72 -4.78 36.37
C SER A 204 26.76 -3.82 35.76
N GLY A 205 26.52 -2.52 35.77
CA GLY A 205 27.37 -1.56 35.07
C GLY A 205 27.32 -1.66 33.53
N GLU A 206 26.48 -2.54 33.00
CA GLU A 206 26.25 -2.69 31.56
C GLU A 206 25.36 -1.56 31.02
N ARG A 207 25.72 -1.04 29.84
CA ARG A 207 24.91 -0.04 29.15
C ARG A 207 23.59 -0.65 28.64
N LEU A 208 22.52 0.15 28.63
CA LEU A 208 21.26 -0.24 28.01
C LEU A 208 21.44 -0.27 26.48
N ARG A 209 21.16 -1.41 25.87
CA ARG A 209 21.17 -1.54 24.41
C ARG A 209 19.82 -1.15 23.84
N ILE A 210 19.83 -0.19 22.90
CA ILE A 210 18.61 0.31 22.25
C ILE A 210 18.75 0.11 20.74
N GLY A 211 17.81 -0.64 20.15
CA GLY A 211 17.71 -0.86 18.71
C GLY A 211 16.67 0.08 18.07
N TYR A 212 17.07 0.76 17.01
CA TYR A 212 16.22 1.58 16.15
C TYR A 212 16.11 0.94 14.77
N VAL A 213 14.89 0.63 14.32
CA VAL A 213 14.63 0.01 13.01
C VAL A 213 13.86 1.01 12.15
N SER A 214 14.41 1.43 11.02
CA SER A 214 13.69 2.34 10.10
C SER A 214 14.23 2.25 8.66
N GLY A 215 13.33 2.42 7.68
CA GLY A 215 13.66 2.73 6.28
C GLY A 215 13.90 4.22 6.03
N ASP A 216 13.66 5.08 7.03
CA ASP A 216 13.66 6.53 6.89
C ASP A 216 14.89 7.21 7.52
N PHE A 217 15.97 6.46 7.77
CA PHE A 217 17.28 7.02 8.14
C PHE A 217 17.99 7.63 6.93
N ARG A 218 17.32 8.56 6.27
CA ARG A 218 17.71 9.25 5.05
C ARG A 218 17.08 10.65 5.04
N SER A 219 17.15 11.39 3.92
CA SER A 219 16.45 12.67 3.75
C SER A 219 14.93 12.46 3.84
N HIS A 220 14.43 12.47 5.06
CA HIS A 220 13.04 12.25 5.44
C HIS A 220 12.72 13.03 6.72
N SER A 221 11.43 13.35 6.97
CA SER A 221 11.02 14.08 8.17
C SER A 221 11.40 13.40 9.48
N VAL A 222 11.46 12.08 9.52
CA VAL A 222 11.92 11.30 10.69
C VAL A 222 13.35 11.67 11.10
N ALA A 223 14.24 11.95 10.17
CA ALA A 223 15.62 12.27 10.45
C ALA A 223 15.77 13.55 11.31
N TYR A 224 14.91 14.56 11.11
CA TYR A 224 14.93 15.80 11.90
C TYR A 224 14.71 15.58 13.41
N PHE A 225 13.91 14.56 13.75
CA PHE A 225 13.65 14.20 15.13
C PHE A 225 14.66 13.16 15.67
N PHE A 226 15.12 12.28 14.79
CA PHE A 226 15.96 11.15 15.17
C PHE A 226 17.44 11.54 15.32
N GLU A 227 17.97 12.41 14.47
CA GLU A 227 19.39 12.83 14.52
C GLU A 227 19.75 13.48 15.87
N PRO A 228 18.97 14.44 16.40
CA PRO A 228 19.24 14.99 17.74
C PRO A 228 19.15 13.94 18.84
N LEU A 229 18.19 13.00 18.75
CA LEU A 229 18.09 11.92 19.72
C LEU A 229 19.35 11.08 19.77
N LEU A 230 19.86 10.69 18.59
CA LEU A 230 21.06 9.86 18.45
C LEU A 230 22.32 10.57 18.97
N GLN A 231 22.44 11.88 18.68
CA GLN A 231 23.59 12.70 19.10
C GLN A 231 23.63 12.99 20.60
N HIS A 232 22.47 12.96 21.29
CA HIS A 232 22.36 13.35 22.70
C HIS A 232 22.18 12.17 23.66
N HIS A 233 22.25 10.94 23.18
CA HIS A 233 22.32 9.79 24.07
C HIS A 233 23.57 9.87 24.97
N ASN A 234 23.38 9.53 26.24
CA ASN A 234 24.52 9.38 27.13
C ASN A 234 25.22 8.06 26.84
N ALA A 235 26.33 8.12 26.11
CA ALA A 235 27.12 6.95 25.71
C ALA A 235 27.67 6.12 26.88
N ASN A 236 27.69 6.64 28.10
CA ASN A 236 28.05 5.87 29.29
C ASN A 236 26.89 4.97 29.81
N VAL A 237 25.65 5.24 29.37
CA VAL A 237 24.45 4.57 29.85
C VAL A 237 23.77 3.78 28.76
N VAL A 238 23.84 4.27 27.51
CA VAL A 238 23.13 3.72 26.35
C VAL A 238 24.15 3.30 25.28
N GLU A 239 23.90 2.15 24.66
CA GLU A 239 24.58 1.65 23.46
C GLU A 239 23.53 1.57 22.33
N THR A 240 23.79 2.25 21.19
CA THR A 240 22.81 2.43 20.13
C THR A 240 23.07 1.52 18.94
N PHE A 241 22.01 0.87 18.46
CA PHE A 241 21.99 0.00 17.28
C PHE A 241 20.97 0.53 16.27
N CYS A 242 21.40 0.88 15.06
CA CYS A 242 20.53 1.35 13.98
C CYS A 242 20.43 0.29 12.88
N TYR A 243 19.21 -0.21 12.65
CA TYR A 243 18.90 -1.17 11.60
C TYR A 243 18.21 -0.45 10.45
N TYR A 244 18.94 -0.28 9.34
CA TYR A 244 18.49 0.51 8.19
C TYR A 244 17.85 -0.34 7.12
N ASN A 245 16.54 -0.15 6.89
CA ASN A 245 15.73 -0.94 5.96
C ASN A 245 15.44 -0.18 4.65
N HIS A 246 16.46 0.33 3.97
CA HIS A 246 16.30 0.96 2.66
C HIS A 246 17.60 0.90 1.84
N LYS A 247 17.45 0.92 0.49
CA LYS A 247 18.59 0.87 -0.45
C LYS A 247 19.29 2.21 -0.63
N LEU A 248 18.50 3.31 -0.57
CA LEU A 248 19.01 4.66 -0.82
C LEU A 248 19.92 5.10 0.34
N VAL A 249 21.12 5.54 0.01
CA VAL A 249 22.06 6.16 0.94
C VAL A 249 22.29 7.60 0.46
N ASP A 250 22.09 8.56 1.35
CA ASP A 250 22.30 9.99 1.12
C ASP A 250 23.16 10.61 2.25
N ASP A 251 23.37 11.91 2.17
CA ASP A 251 24.16 12.65 3.16
C ASP A 251 23.58 12.59 4.57
N VAL A 252 22.25 12.51 4.70
CA VAL A 252 21.58 12.31 5.99
C VAL A 252 21.84 10.91 6.53
N THR A 253 21.77 9.88 5.66
CA THR A 253 22.12 8.50 6.04
C THR A 253 23.54 8.42 6.58
N ASP A 254 24.51 9.09 5.92
CA ASP A 254 25.90 9.07 6.34
C ASP A 254 26.11 9.78 7.68
N ARG A 255 25.40 10.90 7.94
CA ARG A 255 25.44 11.57 9.24
C ARG A 255 24.87 10.72 10.37
N LEU A 256 23.71 10.08 10.13
CA LEU A 256 23.06 9.19 11.11
C LEU A 256 23.93 7.95 11.39
N ARG A 257 24.55 7.39 10.35
CA ARG A 257 25.52 6.29 10.49
C ARG A 257 26.71 6.69 11.34
N ALA A 258 27.26 7.87 11.12
CA ALA A 258 28.41 8.38 11.89
C ALA A 258 28.05 8.67 13.36
N ALA A 259 26.80 9.00 13.65
CA ALA A 259 26.29 9.28 15.00
C ALA A 259 25.90 8.01 15.78
N SER A 260 25.68 6.87 15.11
CA SER A 260 25.33 5.60 15.75
C SER A 260 26.57 4.79 16.11
N GLU A 261 26.53 4.03 17.22
CA GLU A 261 27.61 3.12 17.58
C GLU A 261 27.62 1.86 16.70
N HIS A 262 26.43 1.34 16.37
CA HIS A 262 26.27 0.18 15.51
C HIS A 262 25.29 0.50 14.40
N TRP A 263 25.66 0.19 13.14
CA TRP A 263 24.85 0.41 11.96
C TRP A 263 24.75 -0.86 11.13
N GLN A 264 23.52 -1.36 10.92
CA GLN A 264 23.24 -2.61 10.20
C GLN A 264 22.27 -2.35 9.05
N PRO A 265 22.68 -2.46 7.79
CA PRO A 265 21.74 -2.49 6.66
C PRO A 265 21.00 -3.82 6.65
N ILE A 266 19.66 -3.76 6.59
CA ILE A 266 18.78 -4.93 6.69
C ILE A 266 17.81 -5.10 5.53
N PHE A 267 17.85 -4.22 4.52
CA PHE A 267 16.82 -4.16 3.46
C PHE A 267 16.76 -5.43 2.60
N ASP A 268 17.87 -6.19 2.48
CA ASP A 268 17.92 -7.46 1.74
C ASP A 268 17.65 -8.70 2.62
N MET A 269 17.39 -8.50 3.91
CA MET A 269 17.21 -9.59 4.86
C MET A 269 15.75 -10.01 4.97
N SER A 270 15.50 -11.31 5.14
CA SER A 270 14.18 -11.80 5.55
C SER A 270 13.83 -11.31 6.96
N HIS A 271 12.54 -11.19 7.27
CA HIS A 271 12.08 -10.80 8.61
C HIS A 271 12.65 -11.72 9.70
N ALA A 272 12.74 -13.04 9.46
CA ALA A 272 13.32 -13.98 10.40
C ALA A 272 14.79 -13.68 10.69
N ASN A 273 15.58 -13.42 9.65
CA ASN A 273 17.00 -13.09 9.79
C ASN A 273 17.22 -11.76 10.53
N VAL A 274 16.32 -10.76 10.32
CA VAL A 274 16.38 -9.48 11.07
C VAL A 274 16.10 -9.72 12.55
N VAL A 275 15.12 -10.56 12.88
CA VAL A 275 14.82 -10.92 14.27
C VAL A 275 16.00 -11.62 14.93
N ASP A 276 16.60 -12.61 14.24
CA ASP A 276 17.77 -13.33 14.75
C ASP A 276 18.95 -12.39 15.00
N LEU A 277 19.17 -11.41 14.09
CA LEU A 277 20.19 -10.38 14.25
C LEU A 277 19.95 -9.53 15.50
N ILE A 278 18.71 -9.02 15.69
CA ILE A 278 18.33 -8.19 16.85
C ILE A 278 18.52 -8.98 18.16
N ILE A 279 18.14 -10.26 18.18
CA ILE A 279 18.33 -11.15 19.33
C ILE A 279 19.84 -11.36 19.61
N ALA A 280 20.64 -11.58 18.56
CA ALA A 280 22.10 -11.76 18.70
C ALA A 280 22.77 -10.49 19.27
N ASP A 281 22.28 -9.31 18.89
CA ASP A 281 22.73 -8.02 19.42
C ASP A 281 22.24 -7.78 20.87
N LYS A 282 21.44 -8.66 21.42
CA LYS A 282 20.84 -8.58 22.78
C LYS A 282 20.02 -7.30 23.00
N ILE A 283 19.26 -6.91 22.00
CA ILE A 283 18.32 -5.81 22.05
C ILE A 283 16.99 -6.30 22.65
#